data_61505c377dbd307fa9d1b299722de4ab
#
_entry.id   61505c377dbd307fa9d1b299722de4ab
#
_cell.length_a   1.000
_cell.length_b   1.000
_cell.length_c   1.000
_cell.angle_alpha   90.00
_cell.angle_beta   90.00
_cell.angle_gamma   90.00
#
_symmetry.space_group_name_H-M   'P 1'
#
loop_
_entity.id
_entity.type
_entity.pdbx_description
1 polymer ?
#
loop_
_entity_poly.entity_id
_entity_poly.type
_entity_poly.pdbx_seq_one_letter_code
_entity_poly.pdbx_strand_id
1 'polypeptide(L)'
;MKTSQVIDAYLAARRAQGVRFSSATRVLNSFVRQTGDTELEQVKPGAVADFLKGTGELSTTWRNKYCLLSGLYRFAIARGYASASPLPERSPKLPPPHPPYVYSTDELQHLLDATATLKVNNSPIRVQTYRTLLLIMYGTGLRVSEAIGLQLRDVDLNERLLSIRDTKFYKTRIVPIGPRLADTIKDYMEHRCTLPMLEGQDAALPPFAAWLTSLGRMHQSIWHGALRFDLYRSKKR
;
A
#
# COMPACT_ATOMS: atom_id res chain seq x y z
N MET A 1 -10.46 31.58 -3.85
CA MET A 1 -10.35 30.68 -2.66
C MET A 1 -8.99 30.02 -2.67
N LYS A 2 -8.26 29.94 -1.53
CA LYS A 2 -6.92 29.33 -1.46
C LYS A 2 -6.92 27.87 -1.86
N THR A 3 -5.82 27.43 -2.47
CA THR A 3 -5.66 26.07 -2.98
C THR A 3 -5.82 25.01 -1.86
N SER A 4 -5.27 25.27 -0.67
CA SER A 4 -5.43 24.37 0.49
C SER A 4 -6.89 24.21 0.90
N GLN A 5 -7.65 25.29 0.95
CA GLN A 5 -9.08 25.27 1.32
C GLN A 5 -9.93 24.48 0.31
N VAL A 6 -9.65 24.65 -1.00
CA VAL A 6 -10.36 23.89 -2.03
C VAL A 6 -10.03 22.40 -1.94
N ILE A 7 -8.77 22.07 -1.64
CA ILE A 7 -8.34 20.67 -1.43
C ILE A 7 -9.06 20.06 -0.23
N ASP A 8 -9.18 20.77 0.89
CA ASP A 8 -9.87 20.28 2.08
C ASP A 8 -11.36 20.02 1.79
N ALA A 9 -12.02 20.95 1.09
CA ALA A 9 -13.39 20.77 0.63
C ALA A 9 -13.56 19.57 -0.31
N TYR A 10 -12.64 19.39 -1.24
CA TYR A 10 -12.62 18.25 -2.16
C TYR A 10 -12.44 16.92 -1.42
N LEU A 11 -11.46 16.87 -0.50
CA LEU A 11 -11.20 15.67 0.31
C LEU A 11 -12.39 15.32 1.21
N ALA A 12 -13.04 16.31 1.82
CA ALA A 12 -14.23 16.12 2.61
C ALA A 12 -15.38 15.52 1.78
N ALA A 13 -15.63 16.09 0.59
CA ALA A 13 -16.65 15.58 -0.33
C ALA A 13 -16.36 14.12 -0.78
N ARG A 14 -15.10 13.77 -1.03
CA ARG A 14 -14.72 12.42 -1.44
C ARG A 14 -14.81 11.42 -0.28
N ARG A 15 -14.45 11.83 0.94
CA ARG A 15 -14.60 11.01 2.15
C ARG A 15 -16.06 10.73 2.46
N ALA A 16 -16.95 11.70 2.29
CA ALA A 16 -18.39 11.51 2.42
C ALA A 16 -18.96 10.47 1.44
N GLN A 17 -18.28 10.25 0.28
CA GLN A 17 -18.60 9.19 -0.67
C GLN A 17 -17.99 7.82 -0.29
N GLY A 18 -17.41 7.68 0.91
CA GLY A 18 -16.79 6.41 1.37
C GLY A 18 -15.40 6.11 0.81
N VAL A 19 -14.70 7.08 0.19
CA VAL A 19 -13.39 6.85 -0.39
C VAL A 19 -12.27 7.21 0.60
N ARG A 20 -11.41 6.23 0.93
CA ARG A 20 -10.19 6.48 1.75
C ARG A 20 -9.13 7.17 0.90
N PHE A 21 -9.02 8.49 1.00
CA PHE A 21 -8.14 9.33 0.15
C PHE A 21 -6.75 9.62 0.78
N SER A 22 -6.19 8.70 1.57
CA SER A 22 -4.93 8.94 2.30
C SER A 22 -3.73 9.23 1.36
N SER A 23 -3.59 8.49 0.28
CA SER A 23 -2.53 8.73 -0.72
C SER A 23 -2.77 10.02 -1.49
N ALA A 24 -4.02 10.31 -1.86
CA ALA A 24 -4.41 11.53 -2.53
C ALA A 24 -4.14 12.78 -1.70
N THR A 25 -4.42 12.72 -0.40
CA THR A 25 -4.11 13.81 0.55
C THR A 25 -2.62 14.17 0.51
N ARG A 26 -1.72 13.16 0.54
CA ARG A 26 -0.27 13.40 0.46
C ARG A 26 0.14 14.07 -0.85
N VAL A 27 -0.41 13.63 -1.97
CA VAL A 27 -0.10 14.19 -3.30
C VAL A 27 -0.62 15.62 -3.41
N LEU A 28 -1.85 15.90 -2.97
CA LEU A 28 -2.43 17.25 -2.99
C LEU A 28 -1.68 18.21 -2.07
N ASN A 29 -1.29 17.77 -0.87
CA ASN A 29 -0.44 18.58 0.01
C ASN A 29 0.95 18.85 -0.60
N SER A 30 1.51 17.90 -1.35
CA SER A 30 2.75 18.12 -2.11
C SER A 30 2.57 19.13 -3.24
N PHE A 31 1.39 19.15 -3.87
CA PHE A 31 1.04 20.14 -4.87
C PHE A 31 1.03 21.55 -4.27
N VAL A 32 0.35 21.77 -3.15
CA VAL A 32 0.35 23.08 -2.46
C VAL A 32 1.75 23.52 -2.06
N ARG A 33 2.58 22.60 -1.53
CA ARG A 33 3.97 22.94 -1.16
C ARG A 33 4.81 23.38 -2.35
N GLN A 34 4.60 22.81 -3.53
CA GLN A 34 5.37 23.13 -4.72
C GLN A 34 4.86 24.39 -5.45
N THR A 35 3.54 24.60 -5.49
CA THR A 35 2.93 25.74 -6.21
C THR A 35 2.72 26.97 -5.34
N GLY A 36 2.83 26.81 -4.01
CA GLY A 36 2.41 27.82 -3.03
C GLY A 36 0.91 27.73 -2.72
N ASP A 37 0.51 28.25 -1.58
CA ASP A 37 -0.91 28.30 -1.17
C ASP A 37 -1.58 29.59 -1.71
N THR A 38 -1.57 29.75 -3.01
CA THR A 38 -2.24 30.84 -3.74
C THR A 38 -3.70 30.51 -3.99
N GLU A 39 -4.46 31.43 -4.57
CA GLU A 39 -5.78 31.08 -5.08
C GLU A 39 -5.69 30.05 -6.19
N LEU A 40 -6.59 29.04 -6.16
CA LEU A 40 -6.55 27.93 -7.10
C LEU A 40 -6.64 28.38 -8.56
N GLU A 41 -7.38 29.45 -8.81
CA GLU A 41 -7.53 30.04 -10.14
C GLU A 41 -6.25 30.71 -10.66
N GLN A 42 -5.36 31.14 -9.75
CA GLN A 42 -4.09 31.80 -10.11
C GLN A 42 -2.94 30.80 -10.34
N VAL A 43 -3.17 29.51 -10.13
CA VAL A 43 -2.15 28.49 -10.37
C VAL A 43 -1.85 28.41 -11.86
N LYS A 44 -0.60 28.71 -12.21
CA LYS A 44 -0.16 28.78 -13.61
C LYS A 44 -0.02 27.39 -14.25
N PRO A 45 -0.35 27.22 -15.55
CA PRO A 45 -0.18 25.95 -16.26
C PRO A 45 1.25 25.40 -16.18
N GLY A 46 2.28 26.26 -16.19
CA GLY A 46 3.68 25.84 -16.05
C GLY A 46 3.96 25.16 -14.71
N ALA A 47 3.47 25.73 -13.59
CA ALA A 47 3.65 25.14 -12.27
C ALA A 47 2.94 23.77 -12.15
N VAL A 48 1.79 23.62 -12.80
CA VAL A 48 1.10 22.32 -12.87
C VAL A 48 1.89 21.31 -13.70
N ALA A 49 2.43 21.74 -14.84
CA ALA A 49 3.25 20.87 -15.69
C ALA A 49 4.53 20.40 -14.97
N ASP A 50 5.19 21.27 -14.23
CA ASP A 50 6.38 20.95 -13.42
C ASP A 50 6.04 19.98 -12.29
N PHE A 51 4.91 20.18 -11.62
CA PHE A 51 4.42 19.24 -10.59
C PHE A 51 4.12 17.85 -11.17
N LEU A 52 3.48 17.80 -12.33
CA LEU A 52 3.17 16.54 -13.01
C LEU A 52 4.44 15.80 -13.43
N LYS A 53 5.40 16.52 -14.01
CA LYS A 53 6.68 15.98 -14.48
C LYS A 53 7.48 15.41 -13.31
N GLY A 54 7.59 16.16 -12.20
CA GLY A 54 8.43 15.77 -11.07
C GLY A 54 9.92 15.71 -11.46
N THR A 55 10.70 14.91 -10.71
CA THR A 55 12.16 14.80 -10.89
C THR A 55 12.61 13.53 -11.63
N GLY A 56 11.69 12.63 -11.97
CA GLY A 56 11.98 11.35 -12.58
C GLY A 56 11.49 11.21 -14.02
N GLU A 57 11.71 10.02 -14.56
CA GLU A 57 11.17 9.64 -15.87
C GLU A 57 9.64 9.60 -15.86
N LEU A 58 9.07 9.71 -17.05
CA LEU A 58 7.62 9.65 -17.24
C LEU A 58 7.10 8.27 -16.83
N SER A 59 6.17 8.24 -15.87
CA SER A 59 5.67 7.02 -15.27
C SER A 59 4.17 7.09 -14.95
N THR A 60 3.62 5.99 -14.44
CA THR A 60 2.24 5.94 -13.93
C THR A 60 1.98 6.99 -12.84
N THR A 61 3.03 7.45 -12.13
CA THR A 61 2.93 8.54 -11.15
C THR A 61 2.44 9.84 -11.79
N TRP A 62 2.91 10.15 -13.01
CA TRP A 62 2.41 11.29 -13.77
C TRP A 62 0.89 11.18 -14.00
N ARG A 63 0.43 10.02 -14.49
CA ARG A 63 -1.00 9.77 -14.73
C ARG A 63 -1.81 9.89 -13.44
N ASN A 64 -1.32 9.33 -12.34
CA ASN A 64 -2.00 9.37 -11.05
C ASN A 64 -2.15 10.81 -10.54
N LYS A 65 -1.09 11.63 -10.63
CA LYS A 65 -1.13 13.06 -10.32
C LYS A 65 -2.13 13.79 -11.23
N TYR A 66 -2.07 13.54 -12.54
CA TYR A 66 -2.96 14.16 -13.51
C TYR A 66 -4.43 13.82 -13.22
N CYS A 67 -4.77 12.55 -13.02
CA CYS A 67 -6.14 12.14 -12.70
C CYS A 67 -6.66 12.77 -11.41
N LEU A 68 -5.78 12.88 -10.40
CA LEU A 68 -6.12 13.48 -9.12
C LEU A 68 -6.39 14.98 -9.25
N LEU A 69 -5.50 15.72 -9.94
CA LEU A 69 -5.69 17.15 -10.20
C LEU A 69 -6.89 17.40 -11.11
N SER A 70 -7.10 16.58 -12.13
CA SER A 70 -8.29 16.66 -12.99
C SER A 70 -9.59 16.52 -12.16
N GLY A 71 -9.61 15.60 -11.19
CA GLY A 71 -10.72 15.46 -10.26
C GLY A 71 -10.91 16.70 -9.37
N LEU A 72 -9.81 17.28 -8.87
CA LEU A 72 -9.82 18.50 -8.06
C LEU A 72 -10.36 19.70 -8.87
N TYR A 73 -9.82 19.97 -10.08
CA TYR A 73 -10.25 21.09 -10.89
C TYR A 73 -11.69 20.93 -11.39
N ARG A 74 -12.13 19.72 -11.73
CA ARG A 74 -13.53 19.46 -12.04
C ARG A 74 -14.45 19.81 -10.87
N PHE A 75 -14.07 19.43 -9.65
CA PHE A 75 -14.82 19.77 -8.45
C PHE A 75 -14.81 21.29 -8.22
N ALA A 76 -13.66 21.95 -8.39
CA ALA A 76 -13.51 23.39 -8.21
C ALA A 76 -14.35 24.20 -9.20
N ILE A 77 -14.33 23.81 -10.47
CA ILE A 77 -15.12 24.46 -11.54
C ILE A 77 -16.62 24.30 -11.24
N ALA A 78 -17.06 23.09 -10.89
CA ALA A 78 -18.47 22.83 -10.56
C ALA A 78 -18.97 23.61 -9.33
N ARG A 79 -18.06 24.12 -8.48
CA ARG A 79 -18.34 24.91 -7.29
C ARG A 79 -18.04 26.40 -7.46
N GLY A 80 -17.59 26.82 -8.62
CA GLY A 80 -17.21 28.22 -8.90
C GLY A 80 -15.93 28.69 -8.20
N TYR A 81 -15.05 27.75 -7.79
CA TYR A 81 -13.74 28.07 -7.19
C TYR A 81 -12.65 28.29 -8.22
N ALA A 82 -12.88 27.91 -9.47
CA ALA A 82 -12.02 28.15 -10.61
C ALA A 82 -12.90 28.21 -11.87
N SER A 83 -12.51 29.04 -12.85
CA SER A 83 -13.21 29.18 -14.14
C SER A 83 -12.73 28.17 -15.18
N ALA A 84 -11.46 27.75 -15.10
CA ALA A 84 -10.83 26.82 -16.05
C ALA A 84 -9.81 25.91 -15.35
N SER A 85 -9.42 24.85 -16.05
CA SER A 85 -8.37 23.94 -15.59
C SER A 85 -7.04 24.28 -16.26
N PRO A 86 -5.93 24.45 -15.51
CA PRO A 86 -4.59 24.69 -16.05
C PRO A 86 -3.88 23.40 -16.47
N LEU A 87 -4.56 22.25 -16.45
CA LEU A 87 -3.99 20.97 -16.84
C LEU A 87 -3.75 20.89 -18.34
N PRO A 88 -2.69 20.19 -18.79
CA PRO A 88 -2.47 19.96 -20.21
C PRO A 88 -3.63 19.16 -20.82
N GLU A 89 -4.10 19.59 -22.00
CA GLU A 89 -5.17 18.92 -22.73
C GLU A 89 -4.81 17.50 -23.16
N ARG A 90 -3.53 17.30 -23.49
CA ARG A 90 -3.04 16.00 -23.95
C ARG A 90 -2.19 15.32 -22.88
N SER A 91 -2.52 14.07 -22.57
CA SER A 91 -1.67 13.23 -21.75
C SER A 91 -0.51 12.68 -22.60
N PRO A 92 0.73 12.73 -22.12
CA PRO A 92 1.85 12.09 -22.79
C PRO A 92 1.64 10.58 -22.86
N LYS A 93 2.21 9.96 -23.91
CA LYS A 93 2.20 8.49 -24.05
C LYS A 93 3.12 7.91 -22.98
N LEU A 94 2.54 7.19 -22.06
CA LEU A 94 3.30 6.50 -21.01
C LEU A 94 3.97 5.24 -21.56
N PRO A 95 5.13 4.84 -21.01
CA PRO A 95 5.72 3.55 -21.32
C PRO A 95 4.75 2.43 -20.95
N PRO A 96 4.80 1.28 -21.65
CA PRO A 96 3.96 0.14 -21.32
C PRO A 96 4.24 -0.32 -19.89
N PRO A 97 3.23 -0.80 -19.17
CA PRO A 97 3.43 -1.35 -17.82
C PRO A 97 4.36 -2.56 -17.90
N HIS A 98 5.27 -2.67 -16.93
CA HIS A 98 6.07 -3.89 -16.79
C HIS A 98 5.14 -5.08 -16.52
N PRO A 99 5.32 -6.21 -17.22
CA PRO A 99 4.56 -7.41 -16.91
C PRO A 99 4.86 -7.83 -15.45
N PRO A 100 3.84 -8.28 -14.70
CA PRO A 100 4.07 -8.78 -13.36
C PRO A 100 4.98 -10.01 -13.40
N TYR A 101 5.95 -10.07 -12.48
CA TYR A 101 6.79 -11.23 -12.31
C TYR A 101 6.02 -12.32 -11.56
N VAL A 102 6.00 -13.52 -12.10
CA VAL A 102 5.38 -14.70 -11.48
C VAL A 102 6.50 -15.58 -10.94
N TYR A 103 6.55 -15.74 -9.63
CA TYR A 103 7.55 -16.58 -8.97
C TYR A 103 7.29 -18.05 -9.25
N SER A 104 8.34 -18.81 -9.55
CA SER A 104 8.32 -20.27 -9.58
C SER A 104 8.21 -20.85 -8.16
N THR A 105 7.86 -22.12 -8.06
CA THR A 105 7.80 -22.82 -6.77
C THR A 105 9.14 -22.78 -6.03
N ASP A 106 10.25 -22.98 -6.76
CA ASP A 106 11.61 -22.97 -6.20
C ASP A 106 11.99 -21.57 -5.67
N GLU A 107 11.65 -20.50 -6.42
CA GLU A 107 11.88 -19.14 -5.97
C GLU A 107 11.06 -18.80 -4.72
N LEU A 108 9.81 -19.28 -4.65
CA LEU A 108 8.99 -19.14 -3.45
C LEU A 108 9.58 -19.89 -2.26
N GLN A 109 10.11 -21.09 -2.48
CA GLN A 109 10.80 -21.84 -1.44
C GLN A 109 12.03 -21.09 -0.95
N HIS A 110 12.88 -20.60 -1.85
CA HIS A 110 14.04 -19.79 -1.50
C HIS A 110 13.66 -18.52 -0.73
N LEU A 111 12.53 -17.88 -1.09
CA LEU A 111 12.03 -16.74 -0.36
C LEU A 111 11.61 -17.09 1.08
N LEU A 112 10.96 -18.24 1.25
CA LEU A 112 10.61 -18.76 2.58
C LEU A 112 11.85 -19.12 3.40
N ASP A 113 12.86 -19.73 2.80
CA ASP A 113 14.11 -20.09 3.47
C ASP A 113 14.90 -18.84 3.87
N ALA A 114 14.89 -17.81 3.02
CA ALA A 114 15.50 -16.53 3.32
C ALA A 114 14.89 -15.84 4.56
N THR A 115 13.63 -16.13 4.91
CA THR A 115 13.03 -15.61 6.15
C THR A 115 13.78 -16.09 7.40
N ALA A 116 14.36 -17.28 7.38
CA ALA A 116 15.10 -17.85 8.51
C ALA A 116 16.46 -17.14 8.74
N THR A 117 17.01 -16.52 7.70
CA THR A 117 18.31 -15.82 7.76
C THR A 117 18.17 -14.35 8.14
N LEU A 118 16.95 -13.85 8.28
CA LEU A 118 16.70 -12.44 8.66
C LEU A 118 17.31 -12.17 10.03
N LYS A 119 18.43 -11.44 10.05
CA LYS A 119 19.00 -10.88 11.29
C LYS A 119 18.06 -9.81 11.82
N VAL A 120 17.24 -10.19 12.77
CA VAL A 120 16.26 -9.27 13.32
C VAL A 120 16.59 -8.99 14.76
N ASN A 121 17.06 -7.78 15.01
CA ASN A 121 17.32 -7.31 16.37
C ASN A 121 16.02 -7.36 17.20
N ASN A 122 16.04 -8.13 18.27
CA ASN A 122 15.14 -8.08 19.43
C ASN A 122 13.72 -8.67 19.32
N SER A 123 13.36 -9.51 18.35
CA SER A 123 12.07 -10.21 18.45
C SER A 123 12.13 -11.63 17.91
N PRO A 124 11.99 -12.66 18.72
CA PRO A 124 12.06 -14.06 18.30
C PRO A 124 10.92 -14.47 17.35
N ILE A 125 9.79 -13.77 17.42
CA ILE A 125 8.60 -14.10 16.60
C ILE A 125 8.69 -13.59 15.15
N ARG A 126 9.66 -12.77 14.82
CA ARG A 126 9.68 -12.09 13.51
C ARG A 126 9.83 -13.04 12.34
N VAL A 127 10.70 -14.03 12.46
CA VAL A 127 10.92 -15.03 11.40
C VAL A 127 9.62 -15.77 11.10
N GLN A 128 8.95 -16.28 12.15
CA GLN A 128 7.67 -16.97 12.02
C GLN A 128 6.60 -16.06 11.44
N THR A 129 6.55 -14.81 11.87
CA THR A 129 5.61 -13.81 11.36
C THR A 129 5.75 -13.58 9.86
N TYR A 130 6.98 -13.39 9.36
CA TYR A 130 7.21 -13.22 7.93
C TYR A 130 6.87 -14.46 7.13
N ARG A 131 7.30 -15.61 7.62
CA ARG A 131 7.01 -16.90 6.98
C ARG A 131 5.50 -17.13 6.88
N THR A 132 4.77 -16.96 7.99
CA THR A 132 3.33 -17.14 8.02
C THR A 132 2.61 -16.13 7.13
N LEU A 133 3.05 -14.87 7.13
CA LEU A 133 2.49 -13.84 6.26
C LEU A 133 2.63 -14.19 4.77
N LEU A 134 3.83 -14.62 4.35
CA LEU A 134 4.09 -15.05 2.97
C LEU A 134 3.20 -16.25 2.59
N LEU A 135 3.08 -17.23 3.47
CA LEU A 135 2.24 -18.41 3.25
C LEU A 135 0.75 -18.06 3.18
N ILE A 136 0.27 -17.15 4.04
CA ILE A 136 -1.11 -16.65 3.98
C ILE A 136 -1.34 -15.96 2.64
N MET A 137 -0.48 -15.02 2.25
CA MET A 137 -0.65 -14.29 0.98
C MET A 137 -0.59 -15.23 -0.23
N TYR A 138 0.32 -16.18 -0.23
CA TYR A 138 0.45 -17.16 -1.32
C TYR A 138 -0.76 -18.09 -1.39
N GLY A 139 -1.15 -18.68 -0.26
CA GLY A 139 -2.22 -19.68 -0.20
C GLY A 139 -3.63 -19.12 -0.37
N THR A 140 -3.82 -17.80 -0.14
CA THR A 140 -5.15 -17.17 -0.14
C THR A 140 -5.31 -16.06 -1.17
N GLY A 141 -4.22 -15.59 -1.77
CA GLY A 141 -4.24 -14.42 -2.66
C GLY A 141 -4.61 -13.11 -1.98
N LEU A 142 -4.46 -13.01 -0.66
CA LEU A 142 -4.73 -11.77 0.09
C LEU A 142 -3.73 -10.68 -0.28
N ARG A 143 -4.22 -9.43 -0.31
CA ARG A 143 -3.34 -8.28 -0.41
C ARG A 143 -2.52 -8.14 0.88
N VAL A 144 -1.33 -7.57 0.77
CA VAL A 144 -0.46 -7.30 1.94
C VAL A 144 -1.23 -6.59 3.06
N SER A 145 -1.99 -5.54 2.72
CA SER A 145 -2.78 -4.79 3.71
C SER A 145 -3.90 -5.60 4.37
N GLU A 146 -4.49 -6.54 3.65
CA GLU A 146 -5.53 -7.44 4.17
C GLU A 146 -4.90 -8.49 5.10
N ALA A 147 -3.80 -9.10 4.68
CA ALA A 147 -3.08 -10.08 5.48
C ALA A 147 -2.50 -9.48 6.78
N ILE A 148 -1.97 -8.26 6.70
CA ILE A 148 -1.48 -7.51 7.88
C ILE A 148 -2.62 -7.10 8.81
N GLY A 149 -3.79 -6.81 8.26
CA GLY A 149 -4.97 -6.41 9.03
C GLY A 149 -5.75 -7.55 9.68
N LEU A 150 -5.37 -8.82 9.44
CA LEU A 150 -6.00 -9.97 10.08
C LEU A 150 -5.86 -9.90 11.59
N GLN A 151 -6.96 -10.18 12.28
CA GLN A 151 -7.02 -10.31 13.74
C GLN A 151 -7.23 -11.77 14.13
N LEU A 152 -6.89 -12.12 15.37
CA LEU A 152 -7.12 -13.49 15.88
C LEU A 152 -8.57 -13.94 15.73
N ARG A 153 -9.53 -13.05 15.99
CA ARG A 153 -10.96 -13.29 15.83
C ARG A 153 -11.42 -13.51 14.38
N ASP A 154 -10.56 -13.22 13.41
CA ASP A 154 -10.87 -13.39 11.99
C ASP A 154 -10.44 -14.77 11.47
N VAL A 155 -9.82 -15.59 12.33
CA VAL A 155 -9.32 -16.92 12.00
C VAL A 155 -10.19 -17.98 12.67
N ASP A 156 -10.88 -18.76 11.87
CA ASP A 156 -11.60 -19.96 12.31
C ASP A 156 -10.81 -21.19 11.84
N LEU A 157 -10.05 -21.79 12.77
CA LEU A 157 -9.26 -22.99 12.48
C LEU A 157 -10.11 -24.26 12.36
N ASN A 158 -11.29 -24.30 12.99
CA ASN A 158 -12.17 -25.46 12.94
C ASN A 158 -12.81 -25.58 11.54
N GLU A 159 -13.39 -24.50 11.08
CA GLU A 159 -14.00 -24.42 9.75
C GLU A 159 -12.95 -24.12 8.65
N ARG A 160 -11.70 -23.82 9.02
CA ARG A 160 -10.61 -23.42 8.12
C ARG A 160 -10.98 -22.21 7.25
N LEU A 161 -11.47 -21.18 7.89
CA LEU A 161 -11.94 -19.95 7.24
C LEU A 161 -11.18 -18.73 7.77
N LEU A 162 -10.91 -17.77 6.88
CA LEU A 162 -10.45 -16.44 7.22
C LEU A 162 -11.52 -15.42 6.89
N SER A 163 -11.89 -14.58 7.85
CA SER A 163 -12.81 -13.44 7.66
C SER A 163 -12.02 -12.18 7.32
N ILE A 164 -12.05 -11.75 6.05
CA ILE A 164 -11.34 -10.57 5.61
C ILE A 164 -12.28 -9.38 5.67
N ARG A 165 -12.03 -8.50 6.64
CA ARG A 165 -12.85 -7.31 6.92
C ARG A 165 -12.25 -6.07 6.29
N ASP A 166 -13.08 -5.03 6.13
CA ASP A 166 -12.63 -3.70 5.68
C ASP A 166 -11.79 -3.68 4.40
N THR A 167 -12.11 -4.55 3.45
CA THR A 167 -11.46 -4.56 2.14
C THR A 167 -11.79 -3.27 1.36
N LYS A 168 -11.28 -3.14 0.16
CA LYS A 168 -11.64 -2.03 -0.73
C LYS A 168 -13.15 -1.98 -0.88
N PHE A 169 -13.76 -0.83 -0.59
CA PHE A 169 -15.22 -0.57 -0.54
C PHE A 169 -15.96 -1.18 0.66
N TYR A 170 -15.29 -1.34 1.81
CA TYR A 170 -15.89 -1.83 3.07
C TYR A 170 -16.59 -3.21 2.92
N LYS A 171 -16.11 -4.04 2.01
CA LYS A 171 -16.65 -5.39 1.83
C LYS A 171 -15.94 -6.37 2.74
N THR A 172 -16.72 -7.26 3.37
CA THR A 172 -16.20 -8.42 4.09
C THR A 172 -16.31 -9.63 3.18
N ARG A 173 -15.28 -10.49 3.16
CA ARG A 173 -15.32 -11.78 2.47
C ARG A 173 -14.73 -12.87 3.33
N ILE A 174 -15.22 -14.08 3.15
CA ILE A 174 -14.70 -15.30 3.77
C ILE A 174 -13.79 -16.00 2.75
N VAL A 175 -12.63 -16.45 3.20
CA VAL A 175 -11.63 -17.15 2.38
C VAL A 175 -11.33 -18.50 3.02
N PRO A 176 -11.58 -19.61 2.34
CA PRO A 176 -11.20 -20.94 2.83
C PRO A 176 -9.68 -21.11 2.76
N ILE A 177 -9.11 -21.86 3.74
CA ILE A 177 -7.69 -22.19 3.79
C ILE A 177 -7.49 -23.72 3.78
N GLY A 178 -6.44 -24.15 3.11
CA GLY A 178 -6.06 -25.57 3.12
C GLY A 178 -5.53 -26.03 4.47
N PRO A 179 -5.55 -27.34 4.74
CA PRO A 179 -5.16 -27.90 6.04
C PRO A 179 -3.73 -27.51 6.45
N ARG A 180 -2.77 -27.60 5.54
CA ARG A 180 -1.37 -27.22 5.82
C ARG A 180 -1.19 -25.75 6.21
N LEU A 181 -1.99 -24.87 5.60
CA LEU A 181 -1.95 -23.45 5.96
C LEU A 181 -2.62 -23.21 7.31
N ALA A 182 -3.71 -23.93 7.60
CA ALA A 182 -4.38 -23.89 8.90
C ALA A 182 -3.42 -24.34 10.03
N ASP A 183 -2.68 -25.43 9.83
CA ASP A 183 -1.66 -25.90 10.78
C ASP A 183 -0.57 -24.84 10.99
N THR A 184 -0.06 -24.24 9.91
CA THR A 184 0.95 -23.17 10.01
C THR A 184 0.43 -21.95 10.79
N ILE A 185 -0.83 -21.56 10.60
CA ILE A 185 -1.44 -20.45 11.31
C ILE A 185 -1.63 -20.82 12.80
N LYS A 186 -2.04 -22.05 13.08
CA LYS A 186 -2.18 -22.58 14.44
C LYS A 186 -0.85 -22.52 15.20
N ASP A 187 0.22 -23.08 14.62
CA ASP A 187 1.56 -23.06 15.20
C ASP A 187 2.04 -21.63 15.47
N TYR A 188 1.77 -20.73 14.54
CA TYR A 188 2.09 -19.33 14.71
C TYR A 188 1.31 -18.67 15.86
N MET A 189 0.01 -18.95 15.98
CA MET A 189 -0.83 -18.42 17.05
C MET A 189 -0.39 -18.95 18.42
N GLU A 190 -0.11 -20.25 18.54
CA GLU A 190 0.41 -20.87 19.75
C GLU A 190 1.75 -20.25 20.19
N HIS A 191 2.70 -20.13 19.25
CA HIS A 191 3.98 -19.48 19.54
C HIS A 191 3.83 -18.03 19.96
N ARG A 192 2.92 -17.29 19.32
CA ARG A 192 2.62 -15.90 19.67
C ARG A 192 2.08 -15.76 21.10
N CYS A 193 1.20 -16.69 21.53
CA CYS A 193 0.62 -16.67 22.88
C CYS A 193 1.66 -16.89 23.99
N THR A 194 2.82 -17.48 23.69
CA THR A 194 3.90 -17.68 24.68
C THR A 194 4.72 -16.42 24.94
N LEU A 195 4.56 -15.36 24.14
CA LEU A 195 5.33 -14.14 24.23
C LEU A 195 4.56 -13.06 25.00
N PRO A 196 5.24 -12.23 25.81
CA PRO A 196 4.60 -11.11 26.50
C PRO A 196 4.08 -10.13 25.44
N MET A 197 2.78 -9.91 25.42
CA MET A 197 2.10 -8.99 24.53
C MET A 197 1.94 -7.63 25.20
N LEU A 198 2.33 -6.57 24.51
CA LEU A 198 2.11 -5.19 24.97
C LEU A 198 0.65 -4.75 24.85
N GLU A 199 -0.17 -5.48 24.09
CA GLU A 199 -1.59 -5.19 23.87
C GLU A 199 -2.40 -6.48 24.01
N GLY A 200 -3.66 -6.35 24.50
CA GLY A 200 -4.54 -7.49 24.84
C GLY A 200 -4.79 -8.47 23.69
N GLN A 201 -5.42 -9.60 24.00
CA GLN A 201 -5.65 -10.75 23.10
C GLN A 201 -6.44 -10.43 21.80
N ASP A 202 -7.12 -9.29 21.72
CA ASP A 202 -7.81 -8.80 20.52
C ASP A 202 -6.90 -8.12 19.49
N ALA A 203 -5.61 -8.08 19.78
CA ALA A 203 -4.64 -7.45 18.89
C ALA A 203 -4.52 -8.18 17.54
N ALA A 204 -4.15 -7.44 16.50
CA ALA A 204 -3.91 -7.96 15.15
C ALA A 204 -3.06 -9.23 15.13
N LEU A 205 -3.38 -10.20 14.27
CA LEU A 205 -2.67 -11.47 14.16
C LEU A 205 -1.15 -11.28 14.05
N PRO A 206 -0.64 -10.35 13.25
CA PRO A 206 0.71 -9.85 13.41
C PRO A 206 0.68 -8.51 14.16
N PRO A 207 1.57 -8.23 15.11
CA PRO A 207 1.72 -6.92 15.75
C PRO A 207 2.30 -5.88 14.75
N PHE A 208 1.73 -5.82 13.57
CA PHE A 208 2.27 -5.08 12.43
C PHE A 208 1.92 -3.58 12.43
N ALA A 209 0.90 -3.14 13.17
CA ALA A 209 0.52 -1.72 13.16
C ALA A 209 1.64 -0.81 13.70
N ALA A 210 2.34 -1.23 14.75
CA ALA A 210 3.54 -0.53 15.23
C ALA A 210 4.75 -0.68 14.29
N TRP A 211 4.67 -1.60 13.34
CA TRP A 211 5.76 -2.01 12.46
C TRP A 211 5.74 -1.32 11.10
N LEU A 212 4.58 -0.97 10.56
CA LEU A 212 4.47 -0.20 9.32
C LEU A 212 5.18 1.16 9.41
N THR A 213 5.25 1.75 10.58
CA THR A 213 6.03 2.99 10.82
C THR A 213 7.54 2.75 10.78
N SER A 214 8.03 1.56 11.12
CA SER A 214 9.45 1.18 10.99
C SER A 214 9.78 0.58 9.61
N LEU A 215 8.84 -0.09 8.95
CA LEU A 215 8.98 -0.63 7.60
C LEU A 215 9.09 0.46 6.52
N GLY A 216 8.53 1.64 6.74
CA GLY A 216 8.72 2.78 5.82
C GLY A 216 10.20 3.13 5.63
N ARG A 217 11.06 2.80 6.60
CA ARG A 217 12.52 2.93 6.52
C ARG A 217 13.24 1.64 6.07
N MET A 218 12.68 0.47 6.33
CA MET A 218 13.27 -0.83 5.96
C MET A 218 12.79 -1.35 4.59
N HIS A 219 11.66 -0.88 4.08
CA HIS A 219 11.09 -1.31 2.80
C HIS A 219 12.04 -1.10 1.62
N GLN A 220 12.88 -0.08 1.65
CA GLN A 220 13.88 0.14 0.59
C GLN A 220 15.10 -0.78 0.73
N SER A 221 15.49 -1.23 1.92
CA SER A 221 16.71 -2.03 2.10
C SER A 221 16.47 -3.54 1.94
N ILE A 222 15.31 -4.06 2.39
CA ILE A 222 15.02 -5.50 2.34
C ILE A 222 14.54 -5.93 0.94
N TRP A 223 13.64 -5.15 0.32
CA TRP A 223 13.21 -5.43 -1.06
C TRP A 223 14.31 -5.16 -2.08
N HIS A 224 15.18 -4.18 -1.84
CA HIS A 224 16.35 -3.96 -2.69
C HIS A 224 17.53 -4.88 -2.36
N GLY A 225 17.67 -5.35 -1.14
CA GLY A 225 18.73 -6.28 -0.74
C GLY A 225 18.45 -7.72 -1.16
N ALA A 226 17.29 -8.29 -0.79
CA ALA A 226 16.98 -9.69 -1.07
C ALA A 226 16.62 -9.96 -2.54
N LEU A 227 16.01 -8.99 -3.25
CA LEU A 227 15.64 -9.13 -4.66
C LEU A 227 16.73 -8.64 -5.63
N ARG A 228 17.69 -7.82 -5.18
CA ARG A 228 18.74 -7.29 -6.05
C ARG A 228 19.93 -8.24 -6.20
N PHE A 229 20.18 -9.14 -5.27
CA PHE A 229 21.39 -9.96 -5.31
C PHE A 229 21.33 -11.16 -6.27
N ASP A 230 20.17 -11.77 -6.49
CA ASP A 230 20.08 -12.96 -7.34
C ASP A 230 19.40 -12.76 -8.69
N LEU A 231 18.42 -11.89 -8.81
CA LEU A 231 17.69 -11.68 -10.07
C LEU A 231 18.48 -10.86 -11.10
N TYR A 232 19.49 -10.07 -10.68
CA TYR A 232 20.34 -9.31 -11.61
C TYR A 232 21.49 -10.16 -12.15
N ARG A 233 21.84 -11.27 -11.50
CA ARG A 233 22.91 -12.17 -11.94
C ARG A 233 22.46 -13.17 -13.00
N SER A 234 21.19 -13.52 -13.06
CA SER A 234 20.66 -14.49 -14.04
C SER A 234 20.34 -13.90 -15.42
N LYS A 235 20.28 -12.55 -15.56
CA LYS A 235 20.03 -11.87 -16.84
C LYS A 235 21.28 -11.51 -17.65
N LYS A 236 22.46 -11.99 -17.24
CA LYS A 236 23.73 -11.80 -17.97
C LYS A 236 24.40 -13.14 -18.35
N ARG A 237 23.60 -14.16 -18.64
CA ARG A 237 24.07 -15.33 -19.40
C ARG A 237 23.13 -15.58 -20.57
#